data_93a9bcef631005a38cf165a75d48804f
#
_entry.id   93a9bcef631005a38cf165a75d48804f
#
_cell.length_a   1.000
_cell.length_b   1.000
_cell.length_c   1.000
_cell.angle_alpha   90.00
_cell.angle_beta   90.00
_cell.angle_gamma   90.00
#
_symmetry.space_group_name_H-M   'P 1'
#
loop_
_entity.id
_entity.type
_entity.pdbx_description
1 polymer ?
#
loop_
_entity_poly.entity_id
_entity_poly.type
_entity_poly.pdbx_seq_one_letter_code
_entity_poly.pdbx_strand_id
1 'polypeptide(L)'
;MGMGKTEAALYAAYRMLEQGKAGGIYFALPTQLTSNKIHDRVNAFLSRILLQDSPQAPLLLHGKAWLKTFSEQEMGEDAAPGKPWFQSGKRGLLAPFAVGTIDQALMAVIRVRHSAVRAFGLAGKVVIIDEIHSYDTYTGTIVDKLVTLLRDLYCTVIILSATLTQSRRAAFLGAHQPVRTDYPLITAVDSQSDRFAEVPGMNENASKQERTVTLHCGKAQDEAIEESLLRAEGGQQVLWIENTVAEAQAVYKELAARASGMDVEIGLLHSRFTPADRERNESLWTSLYGAKSEARGEKGRILVGTQVLEQSLDIDADFLVTRLCPTDMLFQRIGRLWRHDEGPGQVRRPADACREAWILAPDLEKALQNPMKAFGSTGYVYSPYVLCRTLEQWSQRHSVRLPDDIRPMLEATYADRDETGSPLALALRKLEEDKLRLRNHAYDSTSQWGNTVSEEAVATRSMQRPETDVLLLRSRGISGGQCLLADGSEVAFPVRIPEWGERARIASRLTANIVRVPESWLEKARKPSADLLNRLSPYLYVSPKDGGRPSLYIAVLRADGTLEDGVGNDFGGSYTPEWGYEQTTSC
;
A
#
# COMPACT_ATOMS: atom_id res chain seq x y z
N MET A 1 -2.67 13.17 11.45
CA MET A 1 -2.06 11.85 11.28
C MET A 1 -0.71 11.88 11.99
N GLY A 2 -0.08 10.76 12.36
CA GLY A 2 1.16 10.81 13.19
C GLY A 2 0.94 10.87 14.70
N MET A 3 -0.26 10.56 15.17
CA MET A 3 -0.70 10.66 16.56
C MET A 3 -0.33 9.45 17.45
N GLY A 4 0.67 8.66 17.09
CA GLY A 4 1.13 7.53 17.91
C GLY A 4 0.19 6.31 17.94
N LYS A 5 -0.68 6.09 16.92
CA LYS A 5 -1.60 4.94 16.86
C LYS A 5 -0.88 3.60 17.03
N THR A 6 0.26 3.43 16.36
CA THR A 6 1.06 2.20 16.42
C THR A 6 1.60 1.96 17.83
N GLU A 7 2.12 3.00 18.47
CA GLU A 7 2.63 2.95 19.85
C GLU A 7 1.52 2.61 20.84
N ALA A 8 0.35 3.24 20.69
CA ALA A 8 -0.82 2.95 21.52
C ALA A 8 -1.28 1.50 21.37
N ALA A 9 -1.30 0.95 20.14
CA ALA A 9 -1.65 -0.43 19.89
C ALA A 9 -0.63 -1.42 20.50
N LEU A 10 0.67 -1.13 20.34
CA LEU A 10 1.73 -1.95 20.93
C LEU A 10 1.70 -1.90 22.47
N TYR A 11 1.41 -0.74 23.06
CA TYR A 11 1.24 -0.62 24.51
C TYR A 11 0.03 -1.41 24.99
N ALA A 12 -1.10 -1.33 24.30
CA ALA A 12 -2.28 -2.15 24.63
C ALA A 12 -1.96 -3.64 24.53
N ALA A 13 -1.24 -4.07 23.48
CA ALA A 13 -0.80 -5.45 23.33
C ALA A 13 0.13 -5.90 24.48
N TYR A 14 1.07 -5.05 24.88
CA TYR A 14 1.91 -5.30 26.06
C TYR A 14 1.08 -5.56 27.32
N ARG A 15 0.07 -4.72 27.58
CA ARG A 15 -0.81 -4.89 28.75
C ARG A 15 -1.59 -6.21 28.72
N MET A 16 -1.98 -6.70 27.53
CA MET A 16 -2.65 -7.99 27.39
C MET A 16 -1.68 -9.16 27.64
N LEU A 17 -0.45 -9.05 27.15
CA LEU A 17 0.61 -10.05 27.42
C LEU A 17 0.95 -10.10 28.93
N GLU A 18 1.19 -8.94 29.55
CA GLU A 18 1.50 -8.80 30.97
C GLU A 18 0.43 -9.43 31.87
N GLN A 19 -0.85 -9.29 31.49
CA GLN A 19 -1.98 -9.86 32.22
C GLN A 19 -2.25 -11.34 31.90
N GLY A 20 -1.44 -11.98 31.06
CA GLY A 20 -1.64 -13.35 30.61
C GLY A 20 -2.91 -13.55 29.73
N LYS A 21 -3.50 -12.46 29.22
CA LYS A 21 -4.68 -12.51 28.36
C LYS A 21 -4.37 -12.82 26.89
N ALA A 22 -3.10 -12.79 26.52
CA ALA A 22 -2.66 -13.13 25.18
C ALA A 22 -1.32 -13.87 25.21
N GLY A 23 -1.13 -14.83 24.29
CA GLY A 23 0.09 -15.62 24.14
C GLY A 23 1.05 -15.08 23.06
N GLY A 24 0.72 -13.96 22.41
CA GLY A 24 1.54 -13.40 21.35
C GLY A 24 0.90 -12.22 20.64
N ILE A 25 1.59 -11.73 19.59
CA ILE A 25 1.12 -10.60 18.76
C ILE A 25 1.23 -10.97 17.29
N TYR A 26 0.20 -10.64 16.52
CA TYR A 26 0.25 -10.56 15.07
C TYR A 26 -0.09 -9.14 14.60
N PHE A 27 0.85 -8.48 13.93
CA PHE A 27 0.65 -7.15 13.35
C PHE A 27 0.37 -7.28 11.85
N ALA A 28 -0.87 -7.03 11.44
CA ALA A 28 -1.36 -7.18 10.08
C ALA A 28 -1.41 -5.82 9.35
N LEU A 29 -0.73 -5.72 8.22
CA LEU A 29 -0.53 -4.50 7.45
C LEU A 29 -1.05 -4.63 6.01
N PRO A 30 -1.42 -3.54 5.34
CA PRO A 30 -1.99 -3.60 4.00
C PRO A 30 -0.96 -4.00 2.93
N THR A 31 0.33 -3.71 3.11
CA THR A 31 1.36 -3.95 2.10
C THR A 31 2.62 -4.61 2.68
N GLN A 32 3.41 -5.25 1.80
CA GLN A 32 4.68 -5.85 2.18
C GLN A 32 5.70 -4.80 2.66
N LEU A 33 5.72 -3.64 2.03
CA LEU A 33 6.64 -2.56 2.38
C LEU A 33 6.38 -2.00 3.78
N THR A 34 5.10 -1.75 4.12
CA THR A 34 4.71 -1.38 5.48
C THR A 34 5.12 -2.43 6.50
N SER A 35 4.99 -3.71 6.12
CA SER A 35 5.36 -4.81 7.00
C SER A 35 6.84 -4.81 7.34
N ASN A 36 7.73 -4.51 6.40
CA ASN A 36 9.16 -4.41 6.64
C ASN A 36 9.51 -3.30 7.65
N LYS A 37 8.96 -2.08 7.46
CA LYS A 37 9.22 -0.94 8.36
C LYS A 37 8.64 -1.13 9.77
N ILE A 38 7.44 -1.70 9.87
CA ILE A 38 6.81 -2.00 11.16
C ILE A 38 7.50 -3.16 11.85
N HIS A 39 8.03 -4.15 11.12
CA HIS A 39 8.80 -5.25 11.68
C HIS A 39 9.97 -4.73 12.53
N ASP A 40 10.75 -3.77 12.02
CA ASP A 40 11.89 -3.20 12.74
C ASP A 40 11.44 -2.49 14.03
N ARG A 41 10.30 -1.76 13.98
CA ARG A 41 9.69 -1.09 15.15
C ARG A 41 9.19 -2.10 16.19
N VAL A 42 8.51 -3.16 15.76
CA VAL A 42 8.02 -4.23 16.63
C VAL A 42 9.20 -4.98 17.25
N ASN A 43 10.26 -5.24 16.49
CA ASN A 43 11.49 -5.85 16.99
C ASN A 43 12.12 -5.00 18.09
N ALA A 44 12.29 -3.70 17.87
CA ALA A 44 12.79 -2.77 18.87
C ALA A 44 11.88 -2.65 20.10
N PHE A 45 10.58 -2.82 19.95
CA PHE A 45 9.63 -2.85 21.05
C PHE A 45 9.77 -4.16 21.86
N LEU A 46 9.77 -5.32 21.21
CA LEU A 46 9.87 -6.62 21.86
C LEU A 46 11.19 -6.79 22.59
N SER A 47 12.29 -6.29 22.05
CA SER A 47 13.61 -6.32 22.72
C SER A 47 13.65 -5.57 24.07
N ARG A 48 12.68 -4.66 24.29
CA ARG A 48 12.56 -3.91 25.56
C ARG A 48 11.64 -4.58 26.58
N ILE A 49 10.73 -5.44 26.15
CA ILE A 49 9.72 -6.04 27.03
C ILE A 49 9.95 -7.52 27.31
N LEU A 50 10.71 -8.21 26.45
CA LEU A 50 11.06 -9.62 26.64
C LEU A 50 12.36 -9.75 27.44
N LEU A 51 12.48 -10.83 28.21
CA LEU A 51 13.71 -11.17 28.93
C LEU A 51 14.84 -11.44 27.94
N GLN A 52 16.08 -11.08 28.29
CA GLN A 52 17.26 -11.19 27.41
C GLN A 52 17.55 -12.61 26.91
N ASP A 53 17.14 -13.63 27.66
CA ASP A 53 17.30 -15.04 27.30
C ASP A 53 16.13 -15.59 26.47
N SER A 54 15.18 -14.76 26.06
CA SER A 54 14.01 -15.17 25.27
C SER A 54 14.32 -15.10 23.77
N PRO A 55 14.42 -16.20 23.02
CA PRO A 55 14.83 -16.21 21.62
C PRO A 55 13.69 -15.82 20.65
N GLN A 56 12.97 -14.73 20.92
CA GLN A 56 11.71 -14.42 20.22
C GLN A 56 11.75 -13.11 19.47
N ALA A 57 12.61 -13.01 18.45
CA ALA A 57 12.46 -11.96 17.44
C ALA A 57 11.17 -12.18 16.64
N PRO A 58 10.42 -11.11 16.29
CA PRO A 58 9.22 -11.24 15.49
C PRO A 58 9.53 -11.82 14.11
N LEU A 59 8.67 -12.72 13.65
CA LEU A 59 8.78 -13.30 12.32
C LEU A 59 8.09 -12.42 11.30
N LEU A 60 8.78 -12.10 10.20
CA LEU A 60 8.21 -11.34 9.07
C LEU A 60 7.47 -12.29 8.13
N LEU A 61 6.17 -11.99 7.86
CA LEU A 61 5.27 -12.84 7.09
C LEU A 61 4.64 -12.11 5.91
N HIS A 62 5.20 -12.28 4.72
CA HIS A 62 4.58 -11.89 3.44
C HIS A 62 5.16 -12.71 2.30
N GLY A 63 4.61 -12.60 1.09
CA GLY A 63 4.99 -13.44 -0.05
C GLY A 63 6.48 -13.42 -0.42
N LYS A 64 7.20 -12.36 -0.06
CA LYS A 64 8.66 -12.19 -0.28
C LYS A 64 9.48 -12.13 1.01
N ALA A 65 8.90 -12.42 2.18
CA ALA A 65 9.58 -12.33 3.48
C ALA A 65 10.85 -13.19 3.58
N TRP A 66 10.83 -14.36 2.94
CA TRP A 66 11.96 -15.26 2.89
C TRP A 66 13.22 -14.65 2.24
N LEU A 67 13.05 -13.65 1.34
CA LEU A 67 14.17 -12.94 0.71
C LEU A 67 14.93 -12.06 1.71
N LYS A 68 14.19 -11.35 2.60
CA LYS A 68 14.81 -10.48 3.62
C LYS A 68 15.56 -11.30 4.68
N THR A 69 15.02 -12.44 5.07
CA THR A 69 15.65 -13.33 6.05
C THR A 69 17.03 -13.85 5.59
N PHE A 70 17.23 -13.97 4.27
CA PHE A 70 18.54 -14.37 3.72
C PHE A 70 19.59 -13.27 3.80
N SER A 71 19.23 -12.02 3.53
CA SER A 71 20.16 -10.89 3.63
C SER A 71 20.64 -10.64 5.07
N GLU A 72 19.80 -10.96 6.05
CA GLU A 72 20.13 -10.83 7.48
C GLU A 72 20.98 -12.01 8.01
N GLN A 73 20.86 -13.23 7.45
CA GLN A 73 21.64 -14.41 7.86
C GLN A 73 23.10 -14.38 7.37
N GLU A 74 23.43 -13.61 6.34
CA GLU A 74 24.83 -13.39 5.94
C GLU A 74 25.63 -12.57 6.97
N MET A 75 24.96 -11.95 7.96
CA MET A 75 25.59 -11.10 8.98
C MET A 75 25.77 -11.74 10.37
N GLY A 76 25.37 -13.00 10.60
CA GLY A 76 25.55 -13.64 11.91
C GLY A 76 25.26 -15.13 11.97
N GLU A 77 26.22 -15.92 12.46
CA GLU A 77 26.15 -17.39 12.61
C GLU A 77 25.24 -17.88 13.76
N ASP A 78 24.55 -17.03 14.51
CA ASP A 78 23.70 -17.42 15.64
C ASP A 78 22.21 -17.51 15.27
N ALA A 79 21.84 -18.58 14.56
CA ALA A 79 20.43 -18.91 14.33
C ALA A 79 19.79 -19.48 15.61
N ALA A 80 18.87 -18.72 16.21
CA ALA A 80 18.09 -19.19 17.35
C ALA A 80 17.33 -20.50 17.04
N PRO A 81 17.30 -21.49 17.96
CA PRO A 81 16.63 -22.77 17.77
C PRO A 81 15.12 -22.58 17.46
N GLY A 82 14.63 -23.21 16.37
CA GLY A 82 13.21 -23.17 15.97
C GLY A 82 12.87 -22.24 14.81
N LYS A 83 13.72 -21.26 14.46
CA LYS A 83 13.49 -20.34 13.32
C LYS A 83 13.17 -21.04 11.99
N PRO A 84 13.91 -22.10 11.56
CA PRO A 84 13.65 -22.76 10.27
C PRO A 84 12.26 -23.40 10.18
N TRP A 85 11.69 -23.87 11.29
CA TRP A 85 10.39 -24.52 11.31
C TRP A 85 9.24 -23.56 11.04
N PHE A 86 9.32 -22.33 11.56
CA PHE A 86 8.32 -21.27 11.36
C PHE A 86 8.46 -20.54 10.01
N GLN A 87 9.59 -20.61 9.36
CA GLN A 87 9.86 -19.92 8.07
C GLN A 87 9.01 -20.42 6.90
N SER A 88 8.38 -21.60 7.03
CA SER A 88 7.37 -22.01 6.06
C SER A 88 6.17 -21.06 6.11
N GLY A 89 5.81 -20.43 4.99
CA GLY A 89 4.67 -19.50 4.88
C GLY A 89 3.36 -20.04 5.45
N LYS A 90 3.21 -21.37 5.53
CA LYS A 90 2.03 -22.04 6.09
C LYS A 90 2.05 -22.10 7.63
N ARG A 91 3.21 -22.07 8.25
CA ARG A 91 3.40 -22.22 9.71
C ARG A 91 3.81 -20.92 10.40
N GLY A 92 4.09 -19.87 9.64
CA GLY A 92 4.59 -18.63 10.20
C GLY A 92 3.69 -17.99 11.24
N LEU A 93 2.37 -18.10 11.07
CA LEU A 93 1.41 -17.60 12.06
C LEU A 93 1.40 -18.36 13.38
N LEU A 94 2.05 -19.52 13.47
CA LEU A 94 2.23 -20.25 14.74
C LEU A 94 3.29 -19.59 15.63
N ALA A 95 4.21 -18.78 15.08
CA ALA A 95 5.18 -18.04 15.87
C ALA A 95 4.47 -17.10 16.86
N PRO A 96 4.92 -16.98 18.12
CA PRO A 96 4.28 -16.11 19.11
C PRO A 96 4.19 -14.66 18.66
N PHE A 97 5.25 -14.15 18.06
CA PHE A 97 5.33 -12.76 17.55
C PHE A 97 5.57 -12.77 16.04
N ALA A 98 4.69 -12.08 15.30
CA ALA A 98 4.84 -11.96 13.85
C ALA A 98 4.29 -10.62 13.34
N VAL A 99 4.92 -10.12 12.29
CA VAL A 99 4.50 -8.96 11.51
C VAL A 99 4.31 -9.42 10.07
N GLY A 100 3.22 -9.04 9.44
CA GLY A 100 2.98 -9.47 8.06
C GLY A 100 1.86 -8.71 7.35
N THR A 101 1.57 -9.13 6.12
CA THR A 101 0.42 -8.57 5.42
C THR A 101 -0.88 -9.16 5.95
N ILE A 102 -1.95 -8.38 5.86
CA ILE A 102 -3.31 -8.84 6.23
C ILE A 102 -3.69 -10.11 5.45
N ASP A 103 -3.20 -10.26 4.22
CA ASP A 103 -3.47 -11.41 3.35
C ASP A 103 -3.16 -12.74 4.04
N GLN A 104 -2.09 -12.81 4.85
CA GLN A 104 -1.73 -14.01 5.61
C GLN A 104 -2.80 -14.36 6.67
N ALA A 105 -3.40 -13.37 7.31
CA ALA A 105 -4.48 -13.58 8.27
C ALA A 105 -5.81 -13.90 7.55
N LEU A 106 -6.10 -13.25 6.41
CA LEU A 106 -7.32 -13.51 5.63
C LEU A 106 -7.41 -14.96 5.15
N MET A 107 -6.27 -15.61 4.87
CA MET A 107 -6.23 -17.03 4.52
C MET A 107 -6.69 -17.96 5.67
N ALA A 108 -6.92 -17.45 6.87
CA ALA A 108 -7.54 -18.24 7.95
C ALA A 108 -9.04 -18.43 7.74
N VAL A 109 -9.71 -17.52 7.01
CA VAL A 109 -11.16 -17.54 6.74
C VAL A 109 -11.50 -17.90 5.30
N ILE A 110 -10.53 -17.80 4.38
CA ILE A 110 -10.71 -18.19 2.98
C ILE A 110 -10.54 -19.70 2.85
N ARG A 111 -11.28 -20.31 1.90
CA ARG A 111 -11.28 -21.75 1.65
C ARG A 111 -10.01 -22.22 0.93
N VAL A 112 -8.89 -22.21 1.65
CA VAL A 112 -7.59 -22.71 1.17
C VAL A 112 -7.10 -23.89 1.98
N ARG A 113 -6.16 -24.66 1.43
CA ARG A 113 -5.42 -25.65 2.20
C ARG A 113 -4.75 -24.95 3.40
N HIS A 114 -4.76 -25.59 4.56
CA HIS A 114 -4.12 -25.07 5.78
C HIS A 114 -4.75 -23.82 6.41
N SER A 115 -5.97 -23.41 6.03
CA SER A 115 -6.70 -22.33 6.71
C SER A 115 -6.84 -22.57 8.20
N ALA A 116 -7.13 -23.82 8.62
CA ALA A 116 -7.22 -24.19 10.03
C ALA A 116 -5.90 -24.02 10.80
N VAL A 117 -4.75 -24.28 10.16
CA VAL A 117 -3.43 -24.05 10.77
C VAL A 117 -3.18 -22.56 11.02
N ARG A 118 -3.62 -21.71 10.08
CA ARG A 118 -3.54 -20.25 10.23
C ARG A 118 -4.48 -19.74 11.32
N ALA A 119 -5.73 -20.22 11.34
CA ALA A 119 -6.69 -19.88 12.40
C ALA A 119 -6.15 -20.27 13.78
N PHE A 120 -5.63 -21.49 13.91
CA PHE A 120 -4.99 -21.96 15.15
C PHE A 120 -3.79 -21.10 15.54
N GLY A 121 -2.96 -20.70 14.55
CA GLY A 121 -1.79 -19.84 14.78
C GLY A 121 -2.14 -18.43 15.26
N LEU A 122 -3.34 -17.94 14.98
CA LEU A 122 -3.84 -16.64 15.46
C LEU A 122 -4.51 -16.76 16.83
N ALA A 123 -5.01 -17.93 17.22
CA ALA A 123 -5.78 -18.14 18.43
C ALA A 123 -5.06 -17.62 19.70
N GLY A 124 -5.79 -16.90 20.54
CA GLY A 124 -5.28 -16.36 21.81
C GLY A 124 -4.21 -15.28 21.67
N LYS A 125 -4.04 -14.67 20.50
CA LYS A 125 -3.11 -13.55 20.29
C LYS A 125 -3.79 -12.19 20.32
N VAL A 126 -2.99 -11.14 20.47
CA VAL A 126 -3.39 -9.79 20.07
C VAL A 126 -3.16 -9.67 18.55
N VAL A 127 -4.23 -9.44 17.80
CA VAL A 127 -4.17 -9.21 16.35
C VAL A 127 -4.42 -7.73 16.09
N ILE A 128 -3.38 -7.04 15.60
CA ILE A 128 -3.45 -5.61 15.26
C ILE A 128 -3.64 -5.51 13.76
N ILE A 129 -4.74 -4.89 13.32
CA ILE A 129 -5.06 -4.66 11.90
C ILE A 129 -4.90 -3.17 11.64
N ASP A 130 -3.89 -2.80 10.85
CA ASP A 130 -3.60 -1.40 10.54
C ASP A 130 -4.22 -0.97 9.21
N GLU A 131 -4.52 0.33 9.11
CA GLU A 131 -5.04 1.02 7.94
C GLU A 131 -6.28 0.34 7.31
N ILE A 132 -7.25 -0.04 8.16
CA ILE A 132 -8.43 -0.83 7.73
C ILE A 132 -9.25 -0.13 6.63
N HIS A 133 -9.19 1.18 6.55
CA HIS A 133 -9.85 1.98 5.52
C HIS A 133 -9.27 1.78 4.11
N SER A 134 -8.06 1.24 3.99
CA SER A 134 -7.40 0.99 2.70
C SER A 134 -7.96 -0.23 1.95
N TYR A 135 -8.84 -1.03 2.58
CA TYR A 135 -9.37 -2.24 1.97
C TYR A 135 -10.66 -1.96 1.18
N ASP A 136 -10.73 -2.49 -0.04
CA ASP A 136 -11.93 -2.48 -0.87
C ASP A 136 -13.08 -3.29 -0.26
N THR A 137 -14.27 -3.24 -0.87
CA THR A 137 -15.46 -3.93 -0.36
C THR A 137 -15.28 -5.46 -0.27
N TYR A 138 -14.57 -6.07 -1.21
CA TYR A 138 -14.28 -7.51 -1.20
C TYR A 138 -13.40 -7.88 0.00
N THR A 139 -12.23 -7.28 0.08
CA THR A 139 -11.27 -7.49 1.16
C THR A 139 -11.87 -7.10 2.51
N GLY A 140 -12.59 -5.99 2.59
CA GLY A 140 -13.29 -5.53 3.79
C GLY A 140 -14.33 -6.54 4.30
N THR A 141 -15.06 -7.21 3.40
CA THR A 141 -16.01 -8.27 3.78
C THR A 141 -15.28 -9.50 4.34
N ILE A 142 -14.14 -9.88 3.79
CA ILE A 142 -13.32 -10.97 4.32
C ILE A 142 -12.72 -10.58 5.68
N VAL A 143 -12.31 -9.33 5.88
CA VAL A 143 -11.85 -8.81 7.17
C VAL A 143 -12.95 -8.90 8.22
N ASP A 144 -14.21 -8.62 7.88
CA ASP A 144 -15.32 -8.76 8.81
C ASP A 144 -15.48 -10.22 9.30
N LYS A 145 -15.32 -11.17 8.37
CA LYS A 145 -15.30 -12.59 8.72
C LYS A 145 -14.10 -12.97 9.58
N LEU A 146 -12.93 -12.41 9.27
CA LEU A 146 -11.73 -12.61 10.08
C LEU A 146 -11.92 -12.08 11.50
N VAL A 147 -12.45 -10.87 11.66
CA VAL A 147 -12.72 -10.28 13.00
C VAL A 147 -13.67 -11.15 13.79
N THR A 148 -14.74 -11.69 13.16
CA THR A 148 -15.65 -12.63 13.80
C THR A 148 -14.91 -13.89 14.27
N LEU A 149 -14.15 -14.56 13.37
CA LEU A 149 -13.35 -15.73 13.73
C LEU A 149 -12.36 -15.44 14.87
N LEU A 150 -11.67 -14.31 14.82
CA LEU A 150 -10.69 -13.95 15.85
C LEU A 150 -11.36 -13.79 17.24
N ARG A 151 -12.55 -13.22 17.29
CA ARG A 151 -13.34 -13.11 18.53
C ARG A 151 -13.72 -14.49 19.07
N ASP A 152 -14.16 -15.40 18.19
CA ASP A 152 -14.49 -16.79 18.55
C ASP A 152 -13.25 -17.57 19.03
N LEU A 153 -12.05 -17.20 18.56
CA LEU A 153 -10.76 -17.77 18.99
C LEU A 153 -10.13 -17.04 20.20
N TYR A 154 -10.92 -16.24 20.93
CA TYR A 154 -10.48 -15.48 22.10
C TYR A 154 -9.29 -14.55 21.85
N CYS A 155 -9.16 -14.00 20.63
CA CYS A 155 -8.17 -13.01 20.31
C CYS A 155 -8.59 -11.61 20.78
N THR A 156 -7.64 -10.80 21.22
CA THR A 156 -7.85 -9.35 21.32
C THR A 156 -7.60 -8.74 19.94
N VAL A 157 -8.62 -8.12 19.34
CA VAL A 157 -8.49 -7.48 18.02
C VAL A 157 -8.36 -5.96 18.20
N ILE A 158 -7.27 -5.38 17.71
CA ILE A 158 -7.02 -3.93 17.70
C ILE A 158 -7.08 -3.44 16.26
N ILE A 159 -8.01 -2.56 15.95
CA ILE A 159 -8.21 -2.01 14.62
C ILE A 159 -7.72 -0.56 14.61
N LEU A 160 -6.77 -0.25 13.73
CA LEU A 160 -6.23 1.10 13.56
C LEU A 160 -6.72 1.71 12.26
N SER A 161 -7.19 2.95 12.34
CA SER A 161 -7.60 3.73 11.18
C SER A 161 -7.43 5.22 11.43
N ALA A 162 -7.06 5.97 10.40
CA ALA A 162 -7.10 7.42 10.43
C ALA A 162 -8.49 7.97 10.06
N THR A 163 -9.28 7.20 9.29
CA THR A 163 -10.47 7.66 8.59
C THR A 163 -11.57 6.58 8.62
N LEU A 164 -12.13 6.30 9.81
CA LEU A 164 -13.18 5.31 9.97
C LEU A 164 -14.54 6.01 10.18
N THR A 165 -15.52 5.74 9.31
CA THR A 165 -16.88 6.26 9.44
C THR A 165 -17.61 5.63 10.63
N GLN A 166 -18.64 6.32 11.13
CA GLN A 166 -19.45 5.83 12.24
C GLN A 166 -20.14 4.50 11.88
N SER A 167 -20.67 4.38 10.67
CA SER A 167 -21.31 3.14 10.19
C SER A 167 -20.32 1.97 10.15
N ARG A 168 -19.10 2.20 9.67
CA ARG A 168 -18.07 1.15 9.64
C ARG A 168 -17.59 0.77 11.04
N ARG A 169 -17.51 1.74 11.96
CA ARG A 169 -17.21 1.49 13.37
C ARG A 169 -18.30 0.65 14.03
N ALA A 170 -19.59 0.99 13.80
CA ALA A 170 -20.71 0.21 14.29
C ALA A 170 -20.67 -1.25 13.84
N ALA A 171 -20.29 -1.51 12.59
CA ALA A 171 -20.19 -2.88 12.06
C ALA A 171 -19.21 -3.78 12.86
N PHE A 172 -18.16 -3.21 13.45
CA PHE A 172 -17.22 -3.96 14.29
C PHE A 172 -17.68 -4.14 15.74
N LEU A 173 -18.62 -3.32 16.22
CA LEU A 173 -19.05 -3.30 17.61
C LEU A 173 -20.24 -4.25 17.90
N GLY A 174 -20.83 -4.85 16.86
CA GLY A 174 -21.96 -5.76 16.99
C GLY A 174 -23.23 -5.01 17.39
N ALA A 175 -23.79 -5.32 18.59
CA ALA A 175 -25.03 -4.70 19.08
C ALA A 175 -24.83 -3.26 19.61
N HIS A 176 -23.57 -2.86 19.87
CA HIS A 176 -23.29 -1.54 20.43
C HIS A 176 -23.31 -0.46 19.35
N GLN A 177 -23.93 0.67 19.67
CA GLN A 177 -23.99 1.82 18.77
C GLN A 177 -22.96 2.88 19.21
N PRO A 178 -22.02 3.27 18.33
CA PRO A 178 -21.09 4.34 18.63
C PRO A 178 -21.82 5.68 18.65
N VAL A 179 -21.63 6.46 19.71
CA VAL A 179 -22.30 7.75 19.92
C VAL A 179 -21.33 8.91 19.74
N ARG A 180 -20.07 8.73 20.17
CA ARG A 180 -19.09 9.81 20.17
C ARG A 180 -18.53 10.08 18.77
N THR A 181 -18.30 11.37 18.51
CA THR A 181 -17.75 11.88 17.24
C THR A 181 -16.36 12.49 17.39
N ASP A 182 -15.76 12.43 18.57
CA ASP A 182 -14.42 12.96 18.83
C ASP A 182 -13.36 12.37 17.91
N TYR A 183 -12.28 13.12 17.70
CA TYR A 183 -11.10 12.69 16.97
C TYR A 183 -9.83 13.23 17.67
N PRO A 184 -8.87 12.37 18.07
CA PRO A 184 -8.88 10.92 18.01
C PRO A 184 -9.85 10.28 19.02
N LEU A 185 -10.31 9.06 18.73
CA LEU A 185 -11.25 8.34 19.56
C LEU A 185 -10.83 6.87 19.70
N ILE A 186 -10.86 6.36 20.93
CA ILE A 186 -10.70 4.95 21.24
C ILE A 186 -12.09 4.38 21.55
N THR A 187 -12.47 3.31 20.85
CA THR A 187 -13.70 2.57 21.11
C THR A 187 -13.34 1.13 21.46
N ALA A 188 -13.85 0.61 22.55
CA ALA A 188 -13.58 -0.75 23.01
C ALA A 188 -14.88 -1.47 23.37
N VAL A 189 -14.93 -2.76 23.04
CA VAL A 189 -15.98 -3.68 23.48
C VAL A 189 -15.33 -4.94 24.06
N ASP A 190 -15.79 -5.36 25.21
CA ASP A 190 -15.46 -6.65 25.81
C ASP A 190 -16.61 -7.62 25.52
N SER A 191 -16.36 -8.58 24.62
CA SER A 191 -17.35 -9.56 24.20
C SER A 191 -17.75 -10.56 25.28
N GLN A 192 -16.97 -10.70 26.36
CA GLN A 192 -17.28 -11.61 27.46
C GLN A 192 -18.18 -10.94 28.51
N SER A 193 -17.90 -9.67 28.83
CA SER A 193 -18.65 -8.92 29.85
C SER A 193 -19.66 -7.94 29.27
N ASP A 194 -19.78 -7.88 27.94
CA ASP A 194 -20.64 -6.94 27.20
C ASP A 194 -20.40 -5.47 27.57
N ARG A 195 -19.17 -5.15 28.04
CA ARG A 195 -18.80 -3.78 28.40
C ARG A 195 -18.38 -3.02 27.16
N PHE A 196 -18.96 -1.85 26.99
CA PHE A 196 -18.67 -0.91 25.91
C PHE A 196 -18.09 0.37 26.50
N ALA A 197 -17.06 0.91 25.86
CA ALA A 197 -16.44 2.18 26.24
C ALA A 197 -16.00 2.98 25.01
N GLU A 198 -16.27 4.27 25.04
CA GLU A 198 -15.72 5.25 24.11
C GLU A 198 -14.94 6.31 24.90
N VAL A 199 -13.66 6.44 24.60
CA VAL A 199 -12.77 7.37 25.29
C VAL A 199 -12.13 8.29 24.25
N PRO A 200 -12.30 9.64 24.38
CA PRO A 200 -11.58 10.55 23.52
C PRO A 200 -10.08 10.35 23.77
N GLY A 201 -9.30 10.37 22.69
CA GLY A 201 -7.84 10.38 22.82
C GLY A 201 -7.45 11.65 23.58
N MET A 202 -6.98 11.48 24.81
CA MET A 202 -6.55 12.61 25.63
C MET A 202 -5.28 13.19 25.05
N ASN A 203 -5.41 14.32 24.42
CA ASN A 203 -4.31 15.19 24.10
C ASN A 203 -4.50 16.47 24.94
N GLU A 204 -3.90 16.53 26.12
CA GLU A 204 -3.84 17.77 26.89
C GLU A 204 -3.19 18.91 26.08
N ASN A 205 -2.48 18.55 25.00
CA ASN A 205 -1.92 19.45 23.99
C ASN A 205 -2.73 19.53 22.70
N ALA A 206 -3.88 18.87 22.56
CA ALA A 206 -4.67 18.87 21.31
C ALA A 206 -5.14 20.28 20.91
N SER A 207 -5.36 21.17 21.89
CA SER A 207 -5.65 22.59 21.64
C SER A 207 -4.48 23.37 21.01
N LYS A 208 -3.26 22.81 21.02
CA LYS A 208 -2.06 23.43 20.43
C LYS A 208 -1.73 22.89 19.02
N GLN A 209 -2.44 21.88 18.51
CA GLN A 209 -2.15 21.22 17.25
C GLN A 209 -3.23 21.41 16.18
N GLU A 210 -4.09 22.40 16.34
CA GLU A 210 -5.01 22.76 15.25
C GLU A 210 -4.20 23.33 14.09
N ARG A 211 -4.25 22.62 12.96
CA ARG A 211 -3.53 22.97 11.73
C ARG A 211 -4.53 23.35 10.67
N THR A 212 -4.46 24.59 10.23
CA THR A 212 -5.22 25.05 9.08
C THR A 212 -4.40 24.86 7.82
N VAL A 213 -4.99 24.23 6.80
CA VAL A 213 -4.42 24.08 5.46
C VAL A 213 -5.27 24.87 4.50
N THR A 214 -4.66 25.79 3.75
CA THR A 214 -5.32 26.54 2.68
C THR A 214 -5.57 25.61 1.48
N LEU A 215 -6.75 25.68 0.89
CA LEU A 215 -7.18 24.81 -0.20
C LEU A 215 -7.51 25.61 -1.45
N HIS A 216 -7.05 25.12 -2.59
CA HIS A 216 -7.48 25.58 -3.92
C HIS A 216 -7.99 24.37 -4.71
N CYS A 217 -9.31 24.27 -4.86
CA CYS A 217 -9.95 23.18 -5.60
C CYS A 217 -10.33 23.65 -7.01
N GLY A 218 -10.16 22.78 -8.02
CA GLY A 218 -10.50 23.06 -9.41
C GLY A 218 -9.39 23.75 -10.21
N LYS A 219 -8.13 23.72 -9.72
CA LYS A 219 -6.98 24.26 -10.44
C LYS A 219 -6.69 23.49 -11.72
N ALA A 220 -6.23 24.21 -12.77
CA ALA A 220 -5.77 23.58 -14.00
C ALA A 220 -4.39 22.95 -13.84
N GLN A 221 -4.12 21.90 -14.61
CA GLN A 221 -2.84 21.17 -14.51
C GLN A 221 -1.65 22.05 -14.89
N ASP A 222 -1.76 22.84 -15.96
CA ASP A 222 -0.69 23.74 -16.40
C ASP A 222 -0.33 24.78 -15.34
N GLU A 223 -1.36 25.40 -14.72
CA GLU A 223 -1.18 26.34 -13.61
C GLU A 223 -0.46 25.69 -12.42
N ALA A 224 -0.82 24.44 -12.11
CA ALA A 224 -0.19 23.70 -11.02
C ALA A 224 1.26 23.30 -11.34
N ILE A 225 1.59 23.02 -12.59
CA ILE A 225 2.97 22.74 -13.02
C ILE A 225 3.83 24.00 -12.84
N GLU A 226 3.37 25.14 -13.31
CA GLU A 226 4.09 26.42 -13.20
C GLU A 226 4.32 26.80 -11.74
N GLU A 227 3.28 26.70 -10.91
CA GLU A 227 3.40 26.98 -9.47
C GLU A 227 4.35 26.00 -8.76
N SER A 228 4.30 24.71 -9.11
CA SER A 228 5.21 23.72 -8.53
C SER A 228 6.67 24.00 -8.85
N LEU A 229 6.97 24.39 -10.08
CA LEU A 229 8.32 24.77 -10.51
C LEU A 229 8.79 26.05 -9.79
N LEU A 230 7.94 27.07 -9.72
CA LEU A 230 8.24 28.32 -9.02
C LEU A 230 8.57 28.07 -7.54
N ARG A 231 7.74 27.28 -6.85
CA ARG A 231 7.97 26.94 -5.44
C ARG A 231 9.22 26.10 -5.23
N ALA A 232 9.47 25.15 -6.13
CA ALA A 232 10.69 24.35 -6.06
C ALA A 232 11.93 25.20 -6.34
N GLU A 233 11.91 26.13 -7.28
CA GLU A 233 12.99 27.09 -7.50
C GLU A 233 13.25 27.95 -6.25
N GLY A 234 12.20 28.28 -5.49
CA GLY A 234 12.28 28.92 -4.17
C GLY A 234 12.78 28.00 -3.04
N GLY A 235 13.19 26.77 -3.32
CA GLY A 235 13.74 25.82 -2.34
C GLY A 235 12.70 24.95 -1.61
N GLN A 236 11.41 25.05 -1.96
CA GLN A 236 10.36 24.25 -1.31
C GLN A 236 10.40 22.78 -1.78
N GLN A 237 9.92 21.88 -0.91
CA GLN A 237 9.72 20.47 -1.21
C GLN A 237 8.26 20.25 -1.64
N VAL A 238 8.04 20.09 -2.93
CA VAL A 238 6.73 19.93 -3.54
C VAL A 238 6.37 18.46 -3.65
N LEU A 239 5.15 18.10 -3.27
CA LEU A 239 4.60 16.75 -3.43
C LEU A 239 3.44 16.80 -4.43
N TRP A 240 3.53 15.99 -5.50
CA TRP A 240 2.48 15.87 -6.51
C TRP A 240 1.93 14.44 -6.56
N ILE A 241 0.63 14.25 -6.32
CA ILE A 241 0.02 12.93 -6.25
C ILE A 241 -1.09 12.76 -7.30
N GLU A 242 -0.87 11.84 -8.24
CA GLU A 242 -1.82 11.40 -9.24
C GLU A 242 -2.55 10.11 -8.84
N ASN A 243 -3.66 9.80 -9.53
CA ASN A 243 -4.45 8.60 -9.26
C ASN A 243 -4.02 7.39 -10.10
N THR A 244 -3.35 7.60 -11.22
CA THR A 244 -2.85 6.55 -12.09
C THR A 244 -1.37 6.69 -12.37
N VAL A 245 -0.72 5.57 -12.66
CA VAL A 245 0.72 5.56 -13.01
C VAL A 245 0.97 6.32 -14.30
N ALA A 246 0.09 6.18 -15.30
CA ALA A 246 0.24 6.87 -16.59
C ALA A 246 0.19 8.40 -16.44
N GLU A 247 -0.74 8.92 -15.62
CA GLU A 247 -0.81 10.36 -15.33
C GLU A 247 0.42 10.84 -14.57
N ALA A 248 0.89 10.07 -13.57
CA ALA A 248 2.10 10.43 -12.82
C ALA A 248 3.35 10.46 -13.73
N GLN A 249 3.49 9.50 -14.64
CA GLN A 249 4.57 9.47 -15.63
C GLN A 249 4.48 10.66 -16.61
N ALA A 250 3.28 11.01 -17.07
CA ALA A 250 3.07 12.15 -17.96
C ALA A 250 3.46 13.48 -17.28
N VAL A 251 2.96 13.70 -16.05
CA VAL A 251 3.30 14.90 -15.26
C VAL A 251 4.80 14.97 -14.96
N TYR A 252 5.42 13.85 -14.58
CA TYR A 252 6.87 13.79 -14.34
C TYR A 252 7.66 14.23 -15.57
N LYS A 253 7.34 13.69 -16.75
CA LYS A 253 8.01 14.05 -18.01
C LYS A 253 7.83 15.51 -18.36
N GLU A 254 6.64 16.05 -18.15
CA GLU A 254 6.34 17.46 -18.42
C GLU A 254 7.10 18.38 -17.47
N LEU A 255 7.09 18.10 -16.17
CA LEU A 255 7.88 18.84 -15.18
C LEU A 255 9.38 18.77 -15.49
N ALA A 256 9.91 17.59 -15.81
CA ALA A 256 11.32 17.41 -16.16
C ALA A 256 11.72 18.19 -17.41
N ALA A 257 10.85 18.24 -18.42
CA ALA A 257 11.07 19.03 -19.63
C ALA A 257 11.09 20.54 -19.36
N ARG A 258 10.13 21.05 -18.58
CA ARG A 258 10.02 22.47 -18.22
C ARG A 258 11.09 22.92 -17.22
N ALA A 259 11.56 22.04 -16.35
CA ALA A 259 12.63 22.32 -15.39
C ALA A 259 14.04 22.35 -16.01
N SER A 260 14.16 22.13 -17.33
CA SER A 260 15.46 22.15 -18.01
C SER A 260 16.15 23.50 -17.83
N GLY A 261 17.31 23.50 -17.18
CA GLY A 261 18.07 24.72 -16.86
C GLY A 261 17.75 25.36 -15.49
N MET A 262 16.77 24.82 -14.74
CA MET A 262 16.46 25.21 -13.37
C MET A 262 17.25 24.35 -12.38
N ASP A 263 17.55 24.88 -11.20
CA ASP A 263 18.18 24.09 -10.11
C ASP A 263 17.11 23.38 -9.25
N VAL A 264 16.33 22.52 -9.90
CA VAL A 264 15.24 21.74 -9.29
C VAL A 264 15.49 20.25 -9.55
N GLU A 265 15.30 19.44 -8.52
CA GLU A 265 15.37 17.98 -8.62
C GLU A 265 13.97 17.38 -8.67
N ILE A 266 13.71 16.53 -9.68
CA ILE A 266 12.38 15.94 -9.88
C ILE A 266 12.47 14.42 -9.78
N GLY A 267 11.58 13.82 -9.00
CA GLY A 267 11.49 12.38 -8.81
C GLY A 267 10.12 11.80 -9.08
N LEU A 268 10.10 10.48 -9.26
CA LEU A 268 8.87 9.73 -9.54
C LEU A 268 8.81 8.44 -8.71
N LEU A 269 7.64 8.19 -8.06
CA LEU A 269 7.39 6.98 -7.30
C LEU A 269 6.01 6.39 -7.61
N HIS A 270 5.98 5.14 -8.07
CA HIS A 270 4.76 4.38 -8.34
C HIS A 270 4.99 2.86 -8.28
N SER A 271 3.96 2.07 -8.54
CA SER A 271 4.01 0.60 -8.40
C SER A 271 4.73 -0.13 -9.54
N ARG A 272 5.02 0.52 -10.68
CA ARG A 272 5.58 -0.12 -11.89
C ARG A 272 7.10 0.05 -12.04
N PHE A 273 7.81 0.07 -10.91
CA PHE A 273 9.24 -0.15 -10.86
C PHE A 273 9.54 -1.61 -10.52
N THR A 274 10.72 -2.10 -10.92
CA THR A 274 11.26 -3.32 -10.32
C THR A 274 11.44 -3.12 -8.81
N PRO A 275 11.39 -4.18 -7.99
CA PRO A 275 11.62 -4.04 -6.54
C PRO A 275 12.95 -3.37 -6.20
N ALA A 276 14.03 -3.66 -6.96
CA ALA A 276 15.34 -3.05 -6.74
C ALA A 276 15.32 -1.53 -6.97
N ASP A 277 14.78 -1.08 -8.11
CA ASP A 277 14.69 0.35 -8.41
C ASP A 277 13.72 1.07 -7.50
N ARG A 278 12.61 0.42 -7.16
CA ARG A 278 11.64 0.96 -6.23
C ARG A 278 12.23 1.18 -4.83
N GLU A 279 12.93 0.20 -4.28
CA GLU A 279 13.58 0.30 -2.97
C GLU A 279 14.62 1.42 -2.95
N ARG A 280 15.44 1.51 -4.01
CA ARG A 280 16.42 2.59 -4.18
C ARG A 280 15.73 3.96 -4.21
N ASN A 281 14.71 4.14 -5.05
CA ASN A 281 14.00 5.40 -5.20
C ASN A 281 13.24 5.78 -3.93
N GLU A 282 12.55 4.83 -3.28
CA GLU A 282 11.87 5.06 -2.00
C GLU A 282 12.85 5.47 -0.89
N SER A 283 14.01 4.82 -0.81
CA SER A 283 15.05 5.15 0.18
C SER A 283 15.61 6.55 -0.06
N LEU A 284 15.94 6.89 -1.31
CA LEU A 284 16.42 8.21 -1.70
C LEU A 284 15.41 9.30 -1.31
N TRP A 285 14.18 9.20 -1.83
CA TRP A 285 13.17 10.24 -1.62
C TRP A 285 12.67 10.34 -0.18
N THR A 286 12.64 9.23 0.57
CA THR A 286 12.37 9.27 2.01
C THR A 286 13.49 9.98 2.77
N SER A 287 14.75 9.82 2.36
CA SER A 287 15.87 10.54 2.99
C SER A 287 15.84 12.04 2.70
N LEU A 288 15.46 12.43 1.48
CA LEU A 288 15.40 13.83 1.05
C LEU A 288 14.20 14.59 1.67
N TYR A 289 13.05 13.93 1.80
CA TYR A 289 11.81 14.52 2.33
C TYR A 289 11.60 14.24 3.84
N GLY A 290 12.46 13.46 4.47
CA GLY A 290 12.33 13.09 5.88
C GLY A 290 12.62 14.26 6.84
N ALA A 291 12.13 14.15 8.08
CA ALA A 291 12.32 15.16 9.12
C ALA A 291 13.79 15.49 9.46
N LYS A 292 14.68 14.52 9.24
CA LYS A 292 16.12 14.64 9.56
C LYS A 292 16.99 14.94 8.33
N SER A 293 16.38 15.34 7.22
CA SER A 293 17.12 15.61 5.98
C SER A 293 17.99 16.85 6.12
N GLU A 294 19.32 16.68 6.12
CA GLU A 294 20.28 17.77 6.07
C GLU A 294 20.26 18.51 4.73
N ALA A 295 19.93 17.79 3.66
CA ALA A 295 19.79 18.32 2.30
C ALA A 295 18.55 19.19 2.08
N ARG A 296 17.64 19.26 3.06
CA ARG A 296 16.43 20.08 2.98
C ARG A 296 16.79 21.55 3.12
N GLY A 297 16.40 22.36 2.15
CA GLY A 297 16.71 23.79 2.08
C GLY A 297 17.98 24.13 1.30
N GLU A 298 18.76 23.13 0.86
CA GLU A 298 19.86 23.32 -0.09
C GLU A 298 19.33 23.44 -1.52
N LYS A 299 18.29 22.67 -1.84
CA LYS A 299 17.71 22.58 -3.18
C LYS A 299 16.21 22.29 -3.10
N GLY A 300 15.43 22.94 -3.95
CA GLY A 300 14.02 22.62 -4.08
C GLY A 300 13.81 21.35 -4.90
N ARG A 301 12.72 20.65 -4.58
CA ARG A 301 12.43 19.33 -5.16
C ARG A 301 10.95 19.16 -5.47
N ILE A 302 10.66 18.40 -6.50
CA ILE A 302 9.31 17.96 -6.83
C ILE A 302 9.29 16.44 -6.84
N LEU A 303 8.48 15.82 -5.97
CA LEU A 303 8.27 14.38 -5.97
C LEU A 303 6.87 14.08 -6.51
N VAL A 304 6.82 13.49 -7.69
CA VAL A 304 5.59 13.01 -8.32
C VAL A 304 5.35 11.56 -7.96
N GLY A 305 4.10 11.16 -7.77
CA GLY A 305 3.79 9.74 -7.62
C GLY A 305 2.30 9.44 -7.48
N THR A 306 2.01 8.23 -7.05
CA THR A 306 0.65 7.72 -6.89
C THR A 306 0.35 7.38 -5.43
N GLN A 307 -0.64 6.51 -5.17
CA GLN A 307 -1.04 6.05 -3.83
C GLN A 307 0.13 5.50 -2.99
N VAL A 308 1.26 5.18 -3.59
CA VAL A 308 2.49 4.78 -2.87
C VAL A 308 2.95 5.88 -1.91
N LEU A 309 2.73 7.15 -2.26
CA LEU A 309 3.08 8.31 -1.43
C LEU A 309 2.12 8.54 -0.25
N GLU A 310 0.91 8.00 -0.33
CA GLU A 310 -0.09 8.11 0.74
C GLU A 310 0.23 7.22 1.93
N GLN A 311 0.87 6.08 1.68
CA GLN A 311 1.09 5.03 2.66
C GLN A 311 2.59 4.79 2.87
N SER A 312 2.97 4.43 4.08
CA SER A 312 4.27 3.82 4.40
C SER A 312 5.53 4.70 4.31
N LEU A 313 5.51 5.81 3.59
CA LEU A 313 6.68 6.68 3.47
C LEU A 313 6.61 7.83 4.48
N ASP A 314 7.73 8.13 5.10
CA ASP A 314 7.86 9.28 5.99
C ASP A 314 8.28 10.53 5.19
N ILE A 315 7.30 11.05 4.44
CA ILE A 315 7.44 12.21 3.58
C ILE A 315 6.82 13.42 4.26
N ASP A 316 7.53 14.53 4.22
CA ASP A 316 7.12 15.84 4.69
C ASP A 316 7.30 16.87 3.56
N ALA A 317 6.20 17.37 3.01
CA ALA A 317 6.17 18.36 1.94
C ALA A 317 5.88 19.76 2.46
N ASP A 318 6.34 20.78 1.73
CA ASP A 318 6.03 22.19 1.98
C ASP A 318 4.76 22.63 1.22
N PHE A 319 4.56 22.07 0.02
CA PHE A 319 3.42 22.31 -0.86
C PHE A 319 2.90 21.00 -1.44
N LEU A 320 1.58 20.87 -1.58
CA LEU A 320 0.91 19.67 -2.11
C LEU A 320 0.07 20.00 -3.33
N VAL A 321 0.31 19.31 -4.44
CA VAL A 321 -0.62 19.19 -5.56
C VAL A 321 -1.18 17.78 -5.59
N THR A 322 -2.49 17.65 -5.74
CA THR A 322 -3.13 16.33 -5.78
C THR A 322 -4.30 16.30 -6.75
N ARG A 323 -4.42 15.21 -7.51
CA ARG A 323 -5.66 14.91 -8.23
C ARG A 323 -6.76 14.58 -7.24
N LEU A 324 -8.02 14.99 -7.51
CA LEU A 324 -9.16 14.65 -6.66
C LEU A 324 -9.26 13.12 -6.47
N CYS A 325 -9.44 12.72 -5.24
CA CYS A 325 -9.66 11.33 -4.83
C CYS A 325 -10.68 11.31 -3.67
N PRO A 326 -11.15 10.16 -3.18
CA PRO A 326 -12.07 10.10 -2.05
C PRO A 326 -11.59 10.89 -0.82
N THR A 327 -12.52 11.47 -0.07
CA THR A 327 -12.24 12.36 1.07
C THR A 327 -11.26 11.79 2.09
N ASP A 328 -11.36 10.51 2.41
CA ASP A 328 -10.45 9.81 3.31
C ASP A 328 -9.01 9.79 2.79
N MET A 329 -8.83 9.59 1.48
CA MET A 329 -7.52 9.63 0.82
C MET A 329 -6.98 11.07 0.70
N LEU A 330 -7.83 12.07 0.43
CA LEU A 330 -7.41 13.47 0.45
C LEU A 330 -6.83 13.85 1.82
N PHE A 331 -7.45 13.45 2.91
CA PHE A 331 -6.90 13.66 4.25
C PHE A 331 -5.56 12.95 4.47
N GLN A 332 -5.35 11.78 3.89
CA GLN A 332 -4.06 11.07 3.96
C GLN A 332 -2.96 11.81 3.18
N ARG A 333 -3.29 12.35 1.99
CA ARG A 333 -2.39 13.17 1.18
C ARG A 333 -2.05 14.48 1.89
N ILE A 334 -3.05 15.21 2.39
CA ILE A 334 -2.85 16.42 3.20
C ILE A 334 -2.04 16.11 4.46
N GLY A 335 -2.17 14.92 5.04
CA GLY A 335 -1.33 14.46 6.15
C GLY A 335 0.16 14.30 5.82
N ARG A 336 0.59 14.51 4.57
CA ARG A 336 1.99 14.60 4.15
C ARG A 336 2.52 16.03 4.10
N LEU A 337 1.61 17.00 4.15
CA LEU A 337 1.95 18.42 4.17
C LEU A 337 2.31 18.85 5.60
N TRP A 338 3.50 19.40 5.78
CA TRP A 338 4.03 19.87 7.07
C TRP A 338 3.85 18.83 8.19
N ARG A 339 4.22 17.61 7.90
CA ARG A 339 4.01 16.45 8.78
C ARG A 339 4.81 16.54 10.07
N HIS A 340 6.04 17.05 10.01
CA HIS A 340 7.02 17.13 11.10
C HIS A 340 7.27 18.56 11.57
N ASP A 341 6.21 19.30 11.79
CA ASP A 341 6.28 20.73 12.13
C ASP A 341 6.55 21.02 13.62
N GLU A 342 6.41 20.01 14.48
CA GLU A 342 6.51 20.16 15.95
C GLU A 342 7.49 19.16 16.54
N GLY A 343 8.36 19.63 17.42
CA GLY A 343 9.27 18.81 18.22
C GLY A 343 10.75 19.18 18.09
N PRO A 344 11.63 18.51 18.83
CA PRO A 344 13.07 18.71 18.72
C PRO A 344 13.54 18.27 17.33
N GLY A 345 13.93 19.24 16.50
CA GLY A 345 14.32 19.04 15.11
C GLY A 345 13.28 19.57 14.12
N GLN A 346 12.74 20.77 14.37
CA GLN A 346 11.86 21.46 13.41
C GLN A 346 12.45 21.41 12.00
N VAL A 347 11.61 20.97 11.06
CA VAL A 347 12.00 20.90 9.65
C VAL A 347 12.27 22.31 9.12
N ARG A 348 13.45 22.51 8.55
CA ARG A 348 13.81 23.80 7.96
C ARG A 348 12.99 24.02 6.68
N ARG A 349 12.24 25.12 6.63
CA ARG A 349 11.41 25.51 5.49
C ARG A 349 11.81 26.88 4.96
N PRO A 350 11.65 27.17 3.65
CA PRO A 350 11.74 28.52 3.13
C PRO A 350 10.75 29.46 3.85
N ALA A 351 11.12 30.74 3.98
CA ALA A 351 10.34 31.73 4.76
C ALA A 351 8.95 32.03 4.15
N ASP A 352 8.80 31.83 2.86
CA ASP A 352 7.57 32.02 2.09
C ASP A 352 6.70 30.75 2.02
N ALA A 353 7.18 29.63 2.55
CA ALA A 353 6.42 28.39 2.56
C ALA A 353 5.17 28.53 3.44
N CYS A 354 4.02 28.09 2.93
CA CYS A 354 2.76 28.07 3.65
C CYS A 354 2.07 26.70 3.48
N ARG A 355 1.22 26.34 4.47
CA ARG A 355 0.45 25.10 4.41
C ARG A 355 -0.67 25.21 3.37
N GLU A 356 -0.38 24.82 2.17
CA GLU A 356 -1.27 24.97 1.03
C GLU A 356 -1.35 23.70 0.19
N ALA A 357 -2.56 23.33 -0.21
CA ALA A 357 -2.82 22.19 -1.07
C ALA A 357 -3.69 22.58 -2.26
N TRP A 358 -3.26 22.22 -3.46
CA TRP A 358 -3.99 22.38 -4.70
C TRP A 358 -4.62 21.05 -5.11
N ILE A 359 -5.93 21.07 -5.36
CA ILE A 359 -6.71 19.91 -5.76
C ILE A 359 -7.13 20.08 -7.22
N LEU A 360 -6.55 19.25 -8.09
CA LEU A 360 -6.90 19.20 -9.50
C LEU A 360 -8.21 18.42 -9.65
N ALA A 361 -9.27 19.12 -9.96
CA ALA A 361 -10.61 18.57 -10.03
C ALA A 361 -11.38 19.16 -11.22
N PRO A 362 -12.33 18.41 -11.80
CA PRO A 362 -13.24 18.98 -12.81
C PRO A 362 -14.21 19.97 -12.16
N ASP A 363 -14.89 20.72 -13.02
CA ASP A 363 -16.02 21.55 -12.62
C ASP A 363 -17.14 20.70 -12.02
N LEU A 364 -17.74 21.15 -10.92
CA LEU A 364 -18.75 20.39 -10.17
C LEU A 364 -20.00 20.11 -11.00
N GLU A 365 -20.51 21.10 -11.75
CA GLU A 365 -21.73 20.91 -12.54
C GLU A 365 -21.53 19.88 -13.64
N LYS A 366 -20.37 19.93 -14.32
CA LYS A 366 -20.00 18.95 -15.34
C LYS A 366 -19.83 17.56 -14.74
N ALA A 367 -19.24 17.46 -13.53
CA ALA A 367 -19.05 16.20 -12.83
C ALA A 367 -20.40 15.58 -12.42
N LEU A 368 -21.36 16.38 -11.94
CA LEU A 368 -22.69 15.90 -11.60
C LEU A 368 -23.48 15.43 -12.82
N GLN A 369 -23.34 16.12 -13.98
CA GLN A 369 -24.04 15.73 -15.22
C GLN A 369 -23.50 14.44 -15.82
N ASN A 370 -22.18 14.25 -15.86
CA ASN A 370 -21.56 13.06 -16.43
C ASN A 370 -20.27 12.68 -15.67
N PRO A 371 -20.39 11.98 -14.53
CA PRO A 371 -19.26 11.69 -13.67
C PRO A 371 -18.10 10.95 -14.37
N MET A 372 -18.41 9.91 -15.16
CA MET A 372 -17.36 9.12 -15.85
C MET A 372 -16.55 9.96 -16.84
N LYS A 373 -17.21 10.84 -17.60
CA LYS A 373 -16.52 11.72 -18.55
C LYS A 373 -15.70 12.79 -17.82
N ALA A 374 -16.24 13.35 -16.75
CA ALA A 374 -15.59 14.43 -16.00
C ALA A 374 -14.32 13.95 -15.26
N PHE A 375 -14.35 12.74 -14.68
CA PHE A 375 -13.21 12.19 -13.95
C PHE A 375 -12.26 11.36 -14.81
N GLY A 376 -12.63 10.97 -16.03
CA GLY A 376 -11.77 10.23 -16.95
C GLY A 376 -11.16 8.97 -16.33
N SER A 377 -9.82 8.86 -16.38
CA SER A 377 -9.05 7.74 -15.82
C SER A 377 -9.27 7.55 -14.30
N THR A 378 -9.44 8.62 -13.54
CA THR A 378 -9.74 8.59 -12.11
C THR A 378 -11.05 7.85 -11.81
N GLY A 379 -12.07 7.96 -12.68
CA GLY A 379 -13.36 7.25 -12.53
C GLY A 379 -13.27 5.73 -12.69
N TYR A 380 -12.15 5.21 -13.20
CA TYR A 380 -11.86 3.76 -13.22
C TYR A 380 -11.07 3.29 -11.98
N VAL A 381 -10.49 4.22 -11.22
CA VAL A 381 -9.77 3.92 -9.97
C VAL A 381 -10.71 4.00 -8.79
N TYR A 382 -11.54 5.03 -8.76
CA TYR A 382 -12.49 5.30 -7.68
C TYR A 382 -13.91 5.40 -8.21
N SER A 383 -14.90 5.09 -7.36
CA SER A 383 -16.31 5.22 -7.72
C SER A 383 -16.63 6.67 -8.12
N PRO A 384 -17.19 6.91 -9.32
CA PRO A 384 -17.59 8.25 -9.75
C PRO A 384 -18.61 8.90 -8.81
N TYR A 385 -19.49 8.12 -8.18
CA TYR A 385 -20.41 8.62 -7.15
C TYR A 385 -19.65 9.20 -5.96
N VAL A 386 -18.70 8.45 -5.40
CA VAL A 386 -17.90 8.92 -4.25
C VAL A 386 -17.07 10.15 -4.62
N LEU A 387 -16.53 10.20 -5.84
CA LEU A 387 -15.79 11.37 -6.35
C LEU A 387 -16.69 12.63 -6.44
N CYS A 388 -17.93 12.50 -6.92
CA CYS A 388 -18.90 13.61 -6.93
C CYS A 388 -19.21 14.09 -5.51
N ARG A 389 -19.49 13.16 -4.58
CA ARG A 389 -19.73 13.48 -3.17
C ARG A 389 -18.54 14.16 -2.50
N THR A 390 -17.33 13.72 -2.85
CA THR A 390 -16.09 14.37 -2.41
C THR A 390 -16.00 15.79 -2.97
N LEU A 391 -16.21 15.95 -4.28
CA LEU A 391 -16.13 17.26 -4.93
C LEU A 391 -17.14 18.25 -4.37
N GLU A 392 -18.37 17.85 -4.08
CA GLU A 392 -19.38 18.67 -3.38
C GLU A 392 -18.85 19.20 -2.04
N GLN A 393 -18.12 18.39 -1.27
CA GLN A 393 -17.62 18.79 0.04
C GLN A 393 -16.38 19.69 -0.04
N TRP A 394 -15.52 19.51 -1.05
CA TRP A 394 -14.21 20.15 -1.13
C TRP A 394 -14.21 21.41 -1.99
N SER A 395 -15.04 21.48 -3.04
CA SER A 395 -15.05 22.61 -4.00
C SER A 395 -15.46 23.95 -3.38
N GLN A 396 -16.24 23.92 -2.30
CA GLN A 396 -16.74 25.11 -1.61
C GLN A 396 -15.84 25.58 -0.46
N ARG A 397 -14.75 24.86 -0.18
CA ARG A 397 -13.87 25.13 0.97
C ARG A 397 -12.59 25.82 0.51
N HIS A 398 -12.22 26.88 1.23
CA HIS A 398 -10.95 27.58 1.07
C HIS A 398 -9.88 27.12 2.07
N SER A 399 -10.29 26.38 3.08
CA SER A 399 -9.38 25.81 4.09
C SER A 399 -9.99 24.59 4.77
N VAL A 400 -9.13 23.80 5.39
CA VAL A 400 -9.51 22.68 6.24
C VAL A 400 -8.71 22.73 7.54
N ARG A 401 -9.40 22.52 8.67
CA ARG A 401 -8.81 22.47 10.02
C ARG A 401 -8.62 21.02 10.43
N LEU A 402 -7.39 20.69 10.76
CA LEU A 402 -7.03 19.35 11.19
C LEU A 402 -6.75 19.35 12.70
N PRO A 403 -7.31 18.45 13.49
CA PRO A 403 -8.10 17.28 13.06
C PRO A 403 -9.63 17.50 12.94
N ASP A 404 -10.16 18.68 13.28
CA ASP A 404 -11.58 18.93 13.54
C ASP A 404 -12.50 18.63 12.34
N ASP A 405 -12.07 18.99 11.12
CA ASP A 405 -12.88 18.80 9.91
C ASP A 405 -12.82 17.36 9.36
N ILE A 406 -11.94 16.48 9.88
CA ILE A 406 -11.78 15.11 9.34
C ILE A 406 -13.08 14.33 9.42
N ARG A 407 -13.65 14.20 10.63
CA ARG A 407 -14.84 13.39 10.83
C ARG A 407 -16.08 13.99 10.16
N PRO A 408 -16.41 15.28 10.32
CA PRO A 408 -17.58 15.85 9.66
C PRO A 408 -17.56 15.68 8.14
N MET A 409 -16.40 15.88 7.50
CA MET A 409 -16.29 15.74 6.05
C MET A 409 -16.36 14.29 5.58
N LEU A 410 -15.80 13.35 6.35
CA LEU A 410 -15.95 11.93 6.06
C LEU A 410 -17.42 11.50 6.14
N GLU A 411 -18.09 11.81 7.24
CA GLU A 411 -19.50 11.45 7.42
C GLU A 411 -20.37 12.09 6.31
N ALA A 412 -20.13 13.35 5.96
CA ALA A 412 -20.86 14.02 4.88
C ALA A 412 -20.64 13.37 3.51
N THR A 413 -19.40 12.93 3.22
CA THR A 413 -19.06 12.26 1.95
C THR A 413 -19.73 10.88 1.84
N TYR A 414 -19.71 10.10 2.93
CA TYR A 414 -20.15 8.71 2.93
C TYR A 414 -21.56 8.49 3.51
N ALA A 415 -22.27 9.56 3.90
CA ALA A 415 -23.65 9.47 4.35
C ALA A 415 -24.54 8.89 3.26
N ASP A 416 -25.44 8.00 3.69
CA ASP A 416 -26.53 7.53 2.84
C ASP A 416 -27.39 8.71 2.39
N ARG A 417 -27.72 8.76 1.12
CA ARG A 417 -28.51 9.83 0.52
C ARG A 417 -29.48 9.23 -0.49
N ASP A 418 -30.71 9.73 -0.45
CA ASP A 418 -31.67 9.42 -1.50
C ASP A 418 -31.33 10.24 -2.77
N GLU A 419 -30.89 9.54 -3.81
CA GLU A 419 -30.56 10.12 -5.11
C GLU A 419 -31.68 9.93 -6.15
N THR A 420 -32.90 9.59 -5.71
CA THR A 420 -34.06 9.43 -6.61
C THR A 420 -34.32 10.74 -7.37
N GLY A 421 -34.25 10.67 -8.70
CA GLY A 421 -34.39 11.85 -9.57
C GLY A 421 -33.14 12.75 -9.67
N SER A 422 -32.06 12.44 -8.94
CA SER A 422 -30.78 13.14 -9.04
C SER A 422 -29.97 12.66 -10.27
N PRO A 423 -29.12 13.51 -10.85
CA PRO A 423 -28.15 13.09 -11.87
C PRO A 423 -27.22 11.97 -11.41
N LEU A 424 -27.02 11.81 -10.10
CA LEU A 424 -26.14 10.80 -9.50
C LEU A 424 -26.83 9.45 -9.26
N ALA A 425 -28.14 9.31 -9.47
CA ALA A 425 -28.88 8.08 -9.22
C ALA A 425 -28.27 6.85 -9.92
N LEU A 426 -27.82 7.03 -11.16
CA LEU A 426 -27.21 5.95 -11.95
C LEU A 426 -25.82 5.56 -11.40
N ALA A 427 -25.05 6.56 -10.98
CA ALA A 427 -23.72 6.32 -10.40
C ALA A 427 -23.79 5.66 -9.02
N LEU A 428 -24.79 6.02 -8.19
CA LEU A 428 -25.08 5.36 -6.92
C LEU A 428 -25.49 3.90 -7.15
N ARG A 429 -26.44 3.65 -8.03
CA ARG A 429 -26.90 2.30 -8.36
C ARG A 429 -25.75 1.39 -8.79
N LYS A 430 -24.87 1.88 -9.66
CA LYS A 430 -23.69 1.16 -10.08
C LYS A 430 -22.75 0.84 -8.92
N LEU A 431 -22.53 1.79 -8.01
CA LEU A 431 -21.73 1.56 -6.79
C LEU A 431 -22.33 0.46 -5.92
N GLU A 432 -23.65 0.47 -5.73
CA GLU A 432 -24.36 -0.54 -4.93
C GLU A 432 -24.30 -1.92 -5.58
N GLU A 433 -24.51 -2.01 -6.88
CA GLU A 433 -24.39 -3.25 -7.65
C GLU A 433 -22.95 -3.82 -7.57
N ASP A 434 -21.93 -2.99 -7.71
CA ASP A 434 -20.53 -3.38 -7.56
C ASP A 434 -20.21 -3.84 -6.12
N LYS A 435 -20.70 -3.13 -5.11
CA LYS A 435 -20.56 -3.54 -3.70
C LYS A 435 -21.22 -4.90 -3.45
N LEU A 436 -22.44 -5.11 -3.95
CA LEU A 436 -23.17 -6.36 -3.77
C LEU A 436 -22.42 -7.52 -4.47
N ARG A 437 -21.96 -7.33 -5.69
CA ARG A 437 -21.16 -8.32 -6.43
C ARG A 437 -19.90 -8.70 -5.68
N LEU A 438 -19.15 -7.71 -5.18
CA LEU A 438 -17.92 -7.93 -4.42
C LEU A 438 -18.17 -8.64 -3.08
N ARG A 439 -19.25 -8.30 -2.37
CA ARG A 439 -19.67 -8.99 -1.15
C ARG A 439 -20.02 -10.45 -1.41
N ASN A 440 -20.81 -10.73 -2.46
CA ASN A 440 -21.17 -12.10 -2.82
C ASN A 440 -19.92 -12.93 -3.17
N HIS A 441 -18.97 -12.36 -3.92
CA HIS A 441 -17.70 -13.00 -4.23
C HIS A 441 -16.87 -13.31 -2.96
N ALA A 442 -16.86 -12.39 -2.00
CA ALA A 442 -16.19 -12.60 -0.71
C ALA A 442 -16.89 -13.70 0.12
N TYR A 443 -18.21 -13.75 0.14
CA TYR A 443 -18.95 -14.82 0.80
C TYR A 443 -18.68 -16.19 0.15
N ASP A 444 -18.63 -16.27 -1.17
CA ASP A 444 -18.29 -17.51 -1.88
C ASP A 444 -16.87 -17.98 -1.53
N SER A 445 -15.91 -17.05 -1.47
CA SER A 445 -14.52 -17.35 -1.13
C SER A 445 -14.34 -17.82 0.32
N THR A 446 -15.22 -17.38 1.24
CA THR A 446 -15.19 -17.73 2.67
C THR A 446 -16.20 -18.83 3.05
N SER A 447 -16.96 -19.35 2.09
CA SER A 447 -17.95 -20.42 2.31
C SER A 447 -17.26 -21.70 2.79
N GLN A 448 -17.86 -22.40 3.74
CA GLN A 448 -17.39 -23.71 4.20
C GLN A 448 -17.67 -24.85 3.19
N TRP A 449 -18.52 -24.59 2.20
CA TRP A 449 -18.95 -25.58 1.20
C TRP A 449 -18.16 -25.46 -0.10
N GLY A 450 -17.69 -26.60 -0.62
CA GLY A 450 -16.99 -26.71 -1.90
C GLY A 450 -15.51 -27.12 -1.77
N ASN A 451 -14.82 -27.24 -2.92
CA ASN A 451 -13.42 -27.66 -2.97
C ASN A 451 -12.47 -26.56 -2.48
N THR A 452 -11.41 -26.96 -1.76
CA THR A 452 -10.33 -26.04 -1.40
C THR A 452 -9.57 -25.59 -2.65
N VAL A 453 -9.28 -24.29 -2.72
CA VAL A 453 -8.47 -23.69 -3.79
C VAL A 453 -7.00 -23.69 -3.36
N SER A 454 -6.06 -23.70 -4.32
CA SER A 454 -4.65 -23.53 -3.99
C SER A 454 -4.38 -22.11 -3.47
N GLU A 455 -3.42 -21.96 -2.56
CA GLU A 455 -3.10 -20.65 -1.99
C GLU A 455 -2.64 -19.63 -3.03
N GLU A 456 -1.99 -20.13 -4.09
CA GLU A 456 -1.51 -19.34 -5.22
C GLU A 456 -2.65 -18.84 -6.13
N ALA A 457 -3.78 -19.56 -6.17
CA ALA A 457 -4.95 -19.20 -6.98
C ALA A 457 -5.96 -18.33 -6.22
N VAL A 458 -5.74 -18.08 -4.92
CA VAL A 458 -6.68 -17.32 -4.10
C VAL A 458 -6.39 -15.84 -4.18
N ALA A 459 -7.39 -15.07 -4.59
CA ALA A 459 -7.38 -13.62 -4.48
C ALA A 459 -7.83 -13.22 -3.07
N THR A 460 -6.94 -12.63 -2.27
CA THR A 460 -7.27 -11.97 -1.00
C THR A 460 -7.79 -10.55 -1.22
N ARG A 461 -7.66 -10.05 -2.44
CA ARG A 461 -8.09 -8.72 -2.88
C ARG A 461 -8.88 -8.80 -4.18
N SER A 462 -9.79 -7.86 -4.39
CA SER A 462 -10.51 -7.76 -5.65
C SER A 462 -9.54 -7.44 -6.79
N MET A 463 -9.37 -8.37 -7.71
CA MET A 463 -8.64 -8.13 -8.95
C MET A 463 -9.59 -7.53 -9.98
N GLN A 464 -9.75 -6.23 -9.98
CA GLN A 464 -10.49 -5.54 -11.04
C GLN A 464 -9.73 -5.60 -12.38
N ARG A 465 -8.39 -5.70 -12.33
CA ARG A 465 -7.52 -5.89 -13.50
C ARG A 465 -6.46 -6.92 -13.15
N PRO A 466 -6.45 -8.09 -13.80
CA PRO A 466 -5.41 -9.08 -13.58
C PRO A 466 -4.06 -8.53 -14.00
N GLU A 467 -3.07 -8.69 -13.11
CA GLU A 467 -1.69 -8.31 -13.36
C GLU A 467 -0.84 -9.57 -13.52
N THR A 468 0.23 -9.45 -14.28
CA THR A 468 1.20 -10.53 -14.48
C THR A 468 2.62 -10.01 -14.27
N ASP A 469 3.51 -10.92 -13.92
CA ASP A 469 4.92 -10.63 -13.66
C ASP A 469 5.71 -10.65 -14.97
N VAL A 470 6.60 -9.65 -15.18
CA VAL A 470 7.53 -9.58 -16.32
C VAL A 470 8.95 -9.51 -15.77
N LEU A 471 9.74 -10.54 -16.02
CA LEU A 471 11.17 -10.57 -15.70
C LEU A 471 11.93 -9.79 -16.77
N LEU A 472 12.68 -8.77 -16.36
CA LEU A 472 13.49 -7.93 -17.22
C LEU A 472 14.92 -8.46 -17.28
N LEU A 473 15.42 -8.74 -18.49
CA LEU A 473 16.78 -9.18 -18.78
C LEU A 473 17.47 -8.16 -19.69
N ARG A 474 18.80 -8.11 -19.66
CA ARG A 474 19.63 -7.45 -20.68
C ARG A 474 20.19 -8.44 -21.70
N SER A 475 20.24 -9.73 -21.36
CA SER A 475 20.63 -10.79 -22.27
C SER A 475 19.42 -11.37 -23.02
N ARG A 476 19.63 -11.81 -24.27
CA ARG A 476 18.59 -12.52 -25.05
C ARG A 476 18.32 -13.91 -24.47
N GLY A 477 17.66 -13.96 -23.32
CA GLY A 477 17.30 -15.21 -22.63
C GLY A 477 18.45 -15.77 -21.76
N ILE A 478 18.30 -17.05 -21.38
CA ILE A 478 19.27 -17.81 -20.59
C ILE A 478 20.16 -18.59 -21.54
N SER A 479 21.36 -18.08 -21.82
CA SER A 479 22.33 -18.72 -22.70
C SER A 479 23.47 -19.33 -21.88
N GLY A 480 23.86 -20.58 -22.18
CA GLY A 480 24.94 -21.26 -21.45
C GLY A 480 24.68 -21.45 -19.95
N GLY A 481 23.41 -21.41 -19.51
CA GLY A 481 23.06 -21.47 -18.09
C GLY A 481 23.24 -20.16 -17.32
N GLN A 482 23.39 -19.03 -18.00
CA GLN A 482 23.54 -17.72 -17.37
C GLN A 482 22.60 -16.69 -18.01
N CYS A 483 22.21 -15.66 -17.26
CA CYS A 483 21.52 -14.48 -17.79
C CYS A 483 22.01 -13.20 -17.11
N LEU A 484 21.93 -12.07 -17.84
CA LEU A 484 22.18 -10.73 -17.32
C LEU A 484 20.84 -10.07 -17.05
N LEU A 485 20.62 -9.65 -15.81
CA LEU A 485 19.39 -9.00 -15.34
C LEU A 485 19.38 -7.50 -15.69
N ALA A 486 18.21 -6.86 -15.56
CA ALA A 486 18.05 -5.44 -15.87
C ALA A 486 18.93 -4.51 -15.01
N ASP A 487 19.18 -4.87 -13.75
CA ASP A 487 20.07 -4.15 -12.83
C ASP A 487 21.57 -4.34 -13.12
N GLY A 488 21.91 -5.14 -14.14
CA GLY A 488 23.29 -5.45 -14.52
C GLY A 488 23.92 -6.62 -13.75
N SER A 489 23.19 -7.26 -12.84
CA SER A 489 23.70 -8.43 -12.13
C SER A 489 23.59 -9.70 -12.99
N GLU A 490 24.59 -10.58 -12.89
CA GLU A 490 24.59 -11.88 -13.58
C GLU A 490 24.04 -12.97 -12.66
N VAL A 491 23.20 -13.85 -13.24
CA VAL A 491 22.70 -15.04 -12.57
C VAL A 491 23.11 -16.28 -13.35
N ALA A 492 23.83 -17.19 -12.66
CA ALA A 492 24.14 -18.52 -13.17
C ALA A 492 23.13 -19.55 -12.62
N PHE A 493 22.63 -20.41 -13.50
CA PHE A 493 21.69 -21.48 -13.14
C PHE A 493 22.46 -22.81 -13.13
N PRO A 494 22.66 -23.42 -11.93
CA PRO A 494 23.33 -24.71 -11.83
C PRO A 494 22.57 -25.80 -12.58
N VAL A 495 23.31 -26.78 -13.12
CA VAL A 495 22.73 -27.94 -13.83
C VAL A 495 21.85 -28.80 -12.89
N ARG A 496 22.22 -28.85 -11.61
CA ARG A 496 21.41 -29.50 -10.57
C ARG A 496 20.74 -28.42 -9.73
N ILE A 497 19.52 -28.68 -9.28
CA ILE A 497 18.82 -27.77 -8.35
C ILE A 497 19.70 -27.60 -7.12
N PRO A 498 20.15 -26.36 -6.81
CA PRO A 498 21.06 -26.12 -5.72
C PRO A 498 20.38 -26.28 -4.35
N GLU A 499 21.18 -26.31 -3.30
CA GLU A 499 20.69 -26.26 -1.93
C GLU A 499 19.87 -25.01 -1.66
N TRP A 500 19.09 -25.04 -0.59
CA TRP A 500 18.11 -23.99 -0.28
C TRP A 500 18.73 -22.57 -0.27
N GLY A 501 19.90 -22.37 0.31
CA GLY A 501 20.57 -21.06 0.41
C GLY A 501 20.90 -20.45 -0.96
N GLU A 502 21.54 -21.21 -1.85
CA GLU A 502 21.87 -20.75 -3.19
C GLU A 502 20.62 -20.55 -4.05
N ARG A 503 19.64 -21.46 -3.93
CA ARG A 503 18.35 -21.33 -4.59
C ARG A 503 17.65 -20.03 -4.21
N ALA A 504 17.67 -19.66 -2.94
CA ALA A 504 17.07 -18.45 -2.45
C ALA A 504 17.79 -17.18 -2.94
N ARG A 505 19.14 -17.19 -3.00
CA ARG A 505 19.90 -16.06 -3.59
C ARG A 505 19.54 -15.82 -5.05
N ILE A 506 19.48 -16.89 -5.85
CA ILE A 506 19.06 -16.80 -7.26
C ILE A 506 17.65 -16.24 -7.36
N ALA A 507 16.70 -16.80 -6.60
CA ALA A 507 15.32 -16.33 -6.61
C ALA A 507 15.18 -14.86 -6.16
N SER A 508 15.98 -14.41 -5.19
CA SER A 508 16.03 -13.01 -4.76
C SER A 508 16.44 -12.08 -5.88
N ARG A 509 17.55 -12.38 -6.57
CA ARG A 509 18.04 -11.59 -7.70
C ARG A 509 17.02 -11.54 -8.84
N LEU A 510 16.44 -12.67 -9.22
CA LEU A 510 15.40 -12.71 -10.25
C LEU A 510 14.19 -11.85 -9.85
N THR A 511 13.71 -12.00 -8.62
CA THR A 511 12.54 -11.26 -8.12
C THR A 511 12.80 -9.76 -8.05
N ALA A 512 14.02 -9.33 -7.75
CA ALA A 512 14.42 -7.92 -7.74
C ALA A 512 14.29 -7.23 -9.11
N ASN A 513 14.26 -8.01 -10.19
CA ASN A 513 14.17 -7.55 -11.58
C ASN A 513 12.80 -7.87 -12.24
N ILE A 514 11.77 -8.18 -11.45
CA ILE A 514 10.41 -8.42 -11.95
C ILE A 514 9.60 -7.13 -11.83
N VAL A 515 9.00 -6.68 -12.92
CA VAL A 515 7.98 -5.63 -12.93
C VAL A 515 6.59 -6.27 -13.08
N ARG A 516 5.59 -5.71 -12.40
CA ARG A 516 4.21 -6.16 -12.49
C ARG A 516 3.41 -5.23 -13.37
N VAL A 517 2.72 -5.78 -14.37
CA VAL A 517 1.97 -5.02 -15.37
C VAL A 517 0.56 -5.62 -15.59
N PRO A 518 -0.43 -4.83 -16.05
CA PRO A 518 -1.74 -5.37 -16.43
C PRO A 518 -1.60 -6.44 -17.52
N GLU A 519 -2.29 -7.56 -17.35
CA GLU A 519 -2.25 -8.68 -18.29
C GLU A 519 -2.73 -8.26 -19.70
N SER A 520 -3.69 -7.33 -19.78
CA SER A 520 -4.20 -6.80 -21.05
C SER A 520 -3.13 -6.10 -21.90
N TRP A 521 -2.03 -5.65 -21.30
CA TRP A 521 -0.93 -5.03 -22.05
C TRP A 521 -0.05 -6.05 -22.77
N LEU A 522 -0.12 -7.31 -22.37
CA LEU A 522 0.70 -8.40 -22.89
C LEU A 522 -0.06 -9.33 -23.84
N GLU A 523 -1.23 -8.93 -24.35
CA GLU A 523 -2.02 -9.76 -25.27
C GLU A 523 -1.26 -10.13 -26.56
N LYS A 524 -0.41 -9.20 -27.04
CA LYS A 524 0.44 -9.39 -28.22
C LYS A 524 1.84 -9.93 -27.88
N ALA A 525 2.22 -9.94 -26.60
CA ALA A 525 3.53 -10.40 -26.18
C ALA A 525 3.66 -11.92 -26.36
N ARG A 526 4.80 -12.34 -26.87
CA ARG A 526 5.10 -13.76 -27.04
C ARG A 526 5.22 -14.45 -25.68
N LYS A 527 4.55 -15.59 -25.56
CA LYS A 527 4.68 -16.43 -24.36
C LYS A 527 6.10 -17.02 -24.28
N PRO A 528 6.71 -17.07 -23.08
CA PRO A 528 7.99 -17.73 -22.89
C PRO A 528 7.92 -19.21 -23.29
N SER A 529 9.05 -19.76 -23.76
CA SER A 529 9.12 -21.19 -24.09
C SER A 529 9.01 -22.06 -22.82
N ALA A 530 8.48 -23.27 -22.98
CA ALA A 530 8.35 -24.21 -21.87
C ALA A 530 9.72 -24.57 -21.24
N ASP A 531 10.79 -24.64 -22.06
CA ASP A 531 12.15 -24.89 -21.56
C ASP A 531 12.61 -23.77 -20.64
N LEU A 532 12.37 -22.52 -21.03
CA LEU A 532 12.74 -21.34 -20.23
C LEU A 532 11.95 -21.27 -18.91
N LEU A 533 10.65 -21.55 -18.96
CA LEU A 533 9.81 -21.62 -17.76
C LEU A 533 10.24 -22.76 -16.83
N ASN A 534 10.60 -23.93 -17.38
CA ASN A 534 11.10 -25.06 -16.60
C ASN A 534 12.42 -24.74 -15.89
N ARG A 535 13.32 -23.97 -16.50
CA ARG A 535 14.57 -23.51 -15.87
C ARG A 535 14.31 -22.53 -14.73
N LEU A 536 13.28 -21.69 -14.83
CA LEU A 536 12.93 -20.69 -13.81
C LEU A 536 12.04 -21.28 -12.70
N SER A 537 11.29 -22.36 -12.97
CA SER A 537 10.34 -22.95 -12.01
C SER A 537 10.93 -23.38 -10.65
N PRO A 538 12.23 -23.76 -10.52
CA PRO A 538 12.82 -23.99 -9.21
C PRO A 538 12.95 -22.74 -8.35
N TYR A 539 12.96 -21.55 -8.94
CA TYR A 539 13.26 -20.27 -8.31
C TYR A 539 12.06 -19.34 -8.22
N LEU A 540 11.16 -19.40 -9.22
CA LEU A 540 10.00 -18.54 -9.34
C LEU A 540 8.73 -19.37 -9.55
N TYR A 541 7.59 -18.81 -9.16
CA TYR A 541 6.30 -19.37 -9.56
C TYR A 541 6.02 -18.99 -11.01
N VAL A 542 5.97 -19.97 -11.91
CA VAL A 542 5.95 -19.69 -13.34
C VAL A 542 4.67 -20.08 -14.07
N SER A 543 3.84 -20.98 -13.54
CA SER A 543 2.49 -21.29 -14.06
C SER A 543 1.82 -22.46 -13.33
N PRO A 544 0.49 -22.54 -13.27
CA PRO A 544 -0.19 -23.80 -12.99
C PRO A 544 0.07 -24.81 -14.10
N LYS A 545 0.15 -26.09 -13.75
CA LYS A 545 0.40 -27.22 -14.68
C LYS A 545 -0.71 -27.43 -15.71
N ASP A 546 -1.82 -26.69 -15.66
CA ASP A 546 -3.07 -26.96 -16.36
C ASP A 546 -3.28 -26.13 -17.65
N GLY A 547 -2.21 -25.67 -18.31
CA GLY A 547 -2.31 -25.04 -19.63
C GLY A 547 -2.90 -23.62 -19.66
N GLY A 548 -3.03 -22.97 -18.51
CA GLY A 548 -3.44 -21.57 -18.38
C GLY A 548 -2.45 -20.57 -19.00
N ARG A 549 -2.76 -19.28 -18.94
CA ARG A 549 -1.81 -18.22 -19.33
C ARG A 549 -0.59 -18.26 -18.42
N PRO A 550 0.64 -17.99 -18.94
CA PRO A 550 1.83 -17.98 -18.09
C PRO A 550 1.71 -16.87 -17.04
N SER A 551 2.06 -17.17 -15.80
CA SER A 551 2.13 -16.19 -14.71
C SER A 551 3.36 -15.30 -14.79
N LEU A 552 4.30 -15.62 -15.66
CA LEU A 552 5.57 -14.90 -15.86
C LEU A 552 5.83 -14.74 -17.35
N TYR A 553 6.11 -13.50 -17.76
CA TYR A 553 6.67 -13.16 -19.06
C TYR A 553 8.14 -12.74 -18.90
N ILE A 554 8.86 -12.71 -20.03
CA ILE A 554 10.26 -12.31 -20.06
C ILE A 554 10.43 -11.26 -21.15
N ALA A 555 11.01 -10.14 -20.79
CA ALA A 555 11.33 -9.07 -21.72
C ALA A 555 12.82 -8.74 -21.65
N VAL A 556 13.40 -8.43 -22.81
CA VAL A 556 14.81 -8.01 -22.95
C VAL A 556 14.85 -6.48 -23.04
N LEU A 557 15.53 -5.85 -22.11
CA LEU A 557 15.72 -4.41 -22.04
C LEU A 557 16.87 -3.99 -22.97
N ARG A 558 16.58 -3.18 -23.96
CA ARG A 558 17.56 -2.56 -24.87
C ARG A 558 18.22 -1.33 -24.23
N ALA A 559 19.31 -0.89 -24.83
CA ALA A 559 20.06 0.29 -24.35
C ALA A 559 19.24 1.59 -24.41
N ASP A 560 18.27 1.69 -25.29
CA ASP A 560 17.34 2.83 -25.43
C ASP A 560 16.13 2.76 -24.49
N GLY A 561 16.05 1.73 -23.64
CA GLY A 561 14.95 1.51 -22.71
C GLY A 561 13.74 0.76 -23.31
N THR A 562 13.73 0.48 -24.61
CA THR A 562 12.66 -0.32 -25.23
C THR A 562 12.75 -1.79 -24.82
N LEU A 563 11.60 -2.47 -24.80
CA LEU A 563 11.51 -3.89 -24.45
C LEU A 563 11.24 -4.74 -25.70
N GLU A 564 11.99 -5.85 -25.82
CA GLU A 564 11.78 -6.85 -26.84
C GLU A 564 11.49 -8.23 -26.22
N ASP A 565 10.85 -9.13 -26.99
CA ASP A 565 10.79 -10.54 -26.62
C ASP A 565 12.16 -11.23 -26.84
N GLY A 566 12.30 -12.49 -26.40
CA GLY A 566 13.57 -13.23 -26.53
C GLY A 566 14.02 -13.50 -27.98
N VAL A 567 13.26 -13.11 -29.00
CA VAL A 567 13.58 -13.26 -30.42
C VAL A 567 13.69 -11.92 -31.17
N GLY A 568 13.50 -10.80 -30.48
CA GLY A 568 13.71 -9.46 -31.00
C GLY A 568 12.48 -8.72 -31.52
N ASN A 569 11.27 -9.23 -31.27
CA ASN A 569 10.04 -8.49 -31.57
C ASN A 569 9.73 -7.48 -30.45
N ASP A 570 9.00 -6.42 -30.79
CA ASP A 570 8.51 -5.45 -29.83
C ASP A 570 7.64 -6.12 -28.75
N PHE A 571 7.98 -5.87 -27.49
CA PHE A 571 7.22 -6.37 -26.33
C PHE A 571 6.02 -5.48 -25.98
N GLY A 572 5.92 -4.28 -26.57
CA GLY A 572 4.83 -3.33 -26.34
C GLY A 572 5.03 -2.40 -25.16
N GLY A 573 6.27 -2.15 -24.75
CA GLY A 573 6.58 -1.26 -23.64
C GLY A 573 8.05 -0.85 -23.58
N SER A 574 8.32 0.06 -22.63
CA SER A 574 9.67 0.50 -22.28
C SER A 574 9.87 0.46 -20.77
N TYR A 575 11.11 0.39 -20.34
CA TYR A 575 11.49 0.45 -18.93
C TYR A 575 12.75 1.28 -18.73
N THR A 576 12.70 2.19 -17.79
CA THR A 576 13.89 2.87 -17.28
C THR A 576 13.87 2.95 -15.76
N PRO A 577 15.03 3.06 -15.10
CA PRO A 577 15.10 3.27 -13.66
C PRO A 577 14.47 4.58 -13.18
N GLU A 578 14.33 5.58 -14.06
CA GLU A 578 13.83 6.92 -13.77
C GLU A 578 12.29 6.98 -13.77
N TRP A 579 11.61 6.33 -14.73
CA TRP A 579 10.13 6.38 -14.82
C TRP A 579 9.43 5.01 -14.79
N GLY A 580 10.19 3.90 -14.61
CA GLY A 580 9.62 2.56 -14.53
C GLY A 580 9.08 2.04 -15.85
N TYR A 581 8.18 1.05 -15.79
CA TYR A 581 7.52 0.47 -16.97
C TYR A 581 6.46 1.42 -17.52
N GLU A 582 6.53 1.65 -18.83
CA GLU A 582 5.56 2.40 -19.60
C GLU A 582 5.06 1.58 -20.79
N GLN A 583 3.76 1.58 -21.03
CA GLN A 583 3.20 0.93 -22.21
C GLN A 583 3.42 1.80 -23.44
N THR A 584 3.97 1.22 -24.51
CA THR A 584 4.03 1.88 -25.81
C THR A 584 2.62 1.79 -26.42
N THR A 585 1.93 2.92 -26.49
CA THR A 585 0.69 3.01 -27.28
C THR A 585 1.07 2.79 -28.73
N SER A 586 0.63 1.66 -29.32
CA SER A 586 0.70 1.49 -30.78
C SER A 586 -0.14 2.62 -31.38
N CYS A 587 0.50 3.57 -32.08
CA CYS A 587 -0.18 4.54 -32.92
C CYS A 587 -1.00 3.84 -34.00
#